data_1ea3e11d891ddf45e2fd5a459094ebd4
#
_entry.id   1ea3e11d891ddf45e2fd5a459094ebd4
#
_cell.length_a   1.000
_cell.length_b   1.000
_cell.length_c   1.000
_cell.angle_alpha   90.00
_cell.angle_beta   90.00
_cell.angle_gamma   90.00
#
_symmetry.space_group_name_H-M   'P 1'
#
loop_
_entity.id
_entity.type
_entity.pdbx_description
1 polymer ?
#
loop_
_entity_poly.entity_id
_entity_poly.type
_entity_poly.pdbx_seq_one_letter_code
_entity_poly.pdbx_strand_id
1 'polypeptide(L)'
;LGECEQYYKDRDFHFSRYEIALAYMALGGIPYYMDLLRNDRTLAENIDQIFFKNPQIKQEFEDVYMGLFSSSEKYVDIVVELGKHKYGMTRKEIADAVHTTSGGGLSTMLDNLQQSGIITTYPRLGGKRKVMVYQLVDFFSLFYLNYMHKHKTPTTGWGALQRSPQFFAWAGLTFEILVSQHIRQLQNALRIGTVTGMYNWRGMTDDGDGSQIDLVIEWHGERTDYLCEIKFSENVFAINADYKQALLDKISAFRESAQHIKSHSILLVMVTTMGVKRNVHSGCVNLEVTL
;
A
#
# COMPACT_ATOMS: atom_id res chain seq x y z
N LEU A 1 -6.65 2.64 11.79
CA LEU A 1 -7.23 3.98 11.47
C LEU A 1 -8.22 4.47 12.52
N GLY A 2 -9.13 3.64 13.03
CA GLY A 2 -10.09 4.05 14.05
C GLY A 2 -9.44 4.56 15.33
N GLU A 3 -8.35 3.94 15.77
CA GLU A 3 -7.56 4.41 16.92
C GLU A 3 -6.90 5.76 16.64
N CYS A 4 -6.39 5.97 15.42
CA CYS A 4 -5.83 7.26 15.01
C CYS A 4 -6.91 8.35 14.94
N GLU A 5 -8.10 8.01 14.43
CA GLU A 5 -9.25 8.94 14.42
C GLU A 5 -9.60 9.38 15.85
N GLN A 6 -9.66 8.42 16.80
CA GLN A 6 -9.90 8.73 18.21
C GLN A 6 -8.77 9.57 18.82
N TYR A 7 -7.52 9.19 18.55
CA TYR A 7 -6.35 9.92 19.02
C TYR A 7 -6.36 11.39 18.59
N TYR A 8 -6.71 11.66 17.32
CA TYR A 8 -6.80 13.03 16.81
C TYR A 8 -7.99 13.80 17.40
N LYS A 9 -9.14 13.16 17.56
CA LYS A 9 -10.31 13.77 18.22
C LYS A 9 -10.03 14.16 19.68
N ASP A 10 -9.35 13.30 20.43
CA ASP A 10 -9.01 13.56 21.85
C ASP A 10 -8.04 14.72 22.02
N ARG A 11 -7.39 15.18 20.95
CA ARG A 11 -6.43 16.29 20.91
C ARG A 11 -6.91 17.49 20.09
N ASP A 12 -8.21 17.57 19.86
CA ASP A 12 -8.85 18.68 19.12
C ASP A 12 -8.34 18.90 17.69
N PHE A 13 -7.91 17.82 17.02
CA PHE A 13 -7.65 17.88 15.59
C PHE A 13 -8.95 17.72 14.80
N HIS A 14 -9.13 18.56 13.78
CA HIS A 14 -10.29 18.55 12.90
C HIS A 14 -9.98 17.91 11.51
N PHE A 15 -9.19 16.85 11.51
CA PHE A 15 -8.86 16.13 10.28
C PHE A 15 -10.05 15.33 9.75
N SER A 16 -10.29 15.46 8.45
CA SER A 16 -11.18 14.57 7.72
C SER A 16 -10.61 13.13 7.68
N ARG A 17 -11.44 12.14 7.39
CA ARG A 17 -10.97 10.76 7.22
C ARG A 17 -9.89 10.62 6.13
N TYR A 18 -10.01 11.39 5.06
CA TYR A 18 -8.97 11.50 4.03
C TYR A 18 -7.64 11.98 4.61
N GLU A 19 -7.66 13.05 5.42
CA GLU A 19 -6.44 13.58 6.05
C GLU A 19 -5.88 12.62 7.10
N ILE A 20 -6.74 11.92 7.85
CA ILE A 20 -6.31 10.86 8.79
C ILE A 20 -5.60 9.72 8.04
N ALA A 21 -6.14 9.28 6.91
CA ALA A 21 -5.47 8.26 6.09
C ALA A 21 -4.14 8.76 5.53
N LEU A 22 -4.10 10.01 5.05
CA LEU A 22 -2.87 10.62 4.54
C LEU A 22 -1.81 10.77 5.63
N ALA A 23 -2.20 11.23 6.83
CA ALA A 23 -1.31 11.28 8.00
C ALA A 23 -0.79 9.89 8.36
N TYR A 24 -1.66 8.88 8.36
CA TYR A 24 -1.26 7.50 8.63
C TYR A 24 -0.26 6.99 7.57
N MET A 25 -0.51 7.24 6.29
CA MET A 25 0.37 6.85 5.20
C MET A 25 1.75 7.56 5.25
N ALA A 26 1.84 8.71 5.91
CA ALA A 26 3.11 9.42 6.11
C ALA A 26 3.84 9.04 7.41
N LEU A 27 3.10 8.81 8.50
CA LEU A 27 3.62 8.67 9.87
C LEU A 27 3.49 7.25 10.44
N GLY A 28 2.77 6.36 9.77
CA GLY A 28 2.60 4.96 10.17
C GLY A 28 1.67 4.73 11.37
N GLY A 29 0.94 5.74 11.84
CA GLY A 29 0.12 5.63 13.04
C GLY A 29 0.93 5.43 14.33
N ILE A 30 2.21 5.78 14.33
CA ILE A 30 3.12 5.65 15.46
C ILE A 30 2.89 6.85 16.40
N PRO A 31 2.53 6.63 17.69
CA PRO A 31 2.20 7.72 18.61
C PRO A 31 3.29 8.80 18.69
N TYR A 32 4.55 8.40 18.70
CA TYR A 32 5.69 9.35 18.73
C TYR A 32 5.64 10.35 17.58
N TYR A 33 5.37 9.90 16.35
CA TYR A 33 5.26 10.79 15.19
C TYR A 33 3.95 11.56 15.17
N MET A 34 2.88 10.97 15.69
CA MET A 34 1.58 11.63 15.80
C MET A 34 1.62 12.78 16.80
N ASP A 35 2.41 12.67 17.87
CA ASP A 35 2.63 13.73 18.87
C ASP A 35 3.42 14.94 18.31
N LEU A 36 4.09 14.80 17.18
CA LEU A 36 4.76 15.93 16.51
C LEU A 36 3.78 16.84 15.75
N LEU A 37 2.55 16.38 15.52
CA LEU A 37 1.51 17.16 14.86
C LEU A 37 0.95 18.23 15.82
N ARG A 38 0.53 19.35 15.24
CA ARG A 38 -0.11 20.45 15.97
C ARG A 38 -1.51 20.69 15.43
N ASN A 39 -2.47 20.84 16.33
CA ASN A 39 -3.89 21.05 15.98
C ASN A 39 -4.21 22.48 15.49
N ASP A 40 -3.28 23.44 15.69
CA ASP A 40 -3.35 24.81 15.17
C ASP A 40 -2.84 24.93 13.72
N ARG A 41 -2.57 23.80 13.03
CA ARG A 41 -2.04 23.75 11.66
C ARG A 41 -2.82 22.76 10.79
N THR A 42 -2.84 23.03 9.50
CA THR A 42 -3.31 22.05 8.50
C THR A 42 -2.39 20.83 8.47
N LEU A 43 -2.89 19.71 7.95
CA LEU A 43 -2.06 18.52 7.79
C LEU A 43 -0.83 18.79 6.89
N ALA A 44 -1.02 19.59 5.82
CA ALA A 44 0.07 19.94 4.93
C ALA A 44 1.18 20.73 5.62
N GLU A 45 0.81 21.71 6.43
CA GLU A 45 1.78 22.49 7.25
C GLU A 45 2.49 21.61 8.28
N ASN A 46 1.78 20.67 8.90
CA ASN A 46 2.36 19.71 9.83
C ASN A 46 3.42 18.83 9.15
N ILE A 47 3.09 18.25 7.99
CA ILE A 47 4.02 17.42 7.21
C ILE A 47 5.24 18.25 6.78
N ASP A 48 5.05 19.50 6.35
CA ASP A 48 6.16 20.40 6.04
C ASP A 48 7.08 20.62 7.24
N GLN A 49 6.52 20.87 8.41
CA GLN A 49 7.33 21.10 9.62
C GLN A 49 8.10 19.84 10.04
N ILE A 50 7.44 18.69 10.03
CA ILE A 50 8.02 17.43 10.50
C ILE A 50 9.12 16.95 9.53
N PHE A 51 8.82 16.85 8.24
CA PHE A 51 9.71 16.18 7.30
C PHE A 51 10.66 17.11 6.55
N PHE A 52 10.25 18.33 6.24
CA PHE A 52 11.04 19.19 5.36
C PHE A 52 11.80 20.30 6.11
N LYS A 53 11.31 20.72 7.27
CA LYS A 53 11.93 21.79 8.06
C LYS A 53 12.66 21.31 9.32
N ASN A 54 12.30 20.12 9.85
CA ASN A 54 12.95 19.55 11.02
C ASN A 54 14.19 18.72 10.61
N PRO A 55 15.41 19.15 10.93
CA PRO A 55 16.60 18.39 10.58
C PRO A 55 16.72 17.05 11.32
N GLN A 56 16.08 16.90 12.50
CA GLN A 56 16.15 15.67 13.29
C GLN A 56 15.44 14.50 12.60
N ILE A 57 14.33 14.73 11.89
CA ILE A 57 13.61 13.67 11.22
C ILE A 57 14.43 13.01 10.08
N LYS A 58 15.42 13.73 9.54
CA LYS A 58 16.32 13.16 8.53
C LYS A 58 17.23 12.09 9.11
N GLN A 59 17.65 12.29 10.36
CA GLN A 59 18.47 11.33 11.08
C GLN A 59 17.61 10.16 11.62
N GLU A 60 16.35 10.42 11.92
CA GLU A 60 15.41 9.44 12.48
C GLU A 60 15.35 8.14 11.70
N PHE A 61 15.40 8.21 10.35
CA PHE A 61 15.39 7.01 9.51
C PHE A 61 16.58 6.10 9.81
N GLU A 62 17.79 6.66 9.91
CA GLU A 62 18.99 5.90 10.25
C GLU A 62 18.96 5.45 11.71
N ASP A 63 18.51 6.30 12.62
CA ASP A 63 18.45 6.02 14.07
C ASP A 63 17.49 4.86 14.39
N VAL A 64 16.35 4.76 13.69
CA VAL A 64 15.42 3.64 13.81
C VAL A 64 16.11 2.31 13.47
N TYR A 65 16.85 2.26 12.34
CA TYR A 65 17.54 1.05 11.95
C TYR A 65 18.75 0.73 12.83
N MET A 66 19.50 1.76 13.26
CA MET A 66 20.58 1.57 14.23
C MET A 66 20.09 1.06 15.59
N GLY A 67 18.93 1.53 16.03
CA GLY A 67 18.32 1.07 17.29
C GLY A 67 17.79 -0.35 17.22
N LEU A 68 17.35 -0.80 16.05
CA LEU A 68 16.75 -2.12 15.87
C LEU A 68 17.79 -3.21 15.54
N PHE A 69 18.88 -2.88 14.83
CA PHE A 69 19.77 -3.88 14.23
C PHE A 69 21.26 -3.57 14.42
N SER A 70 22.03 -4.57 14.86
CA SER A 70 23.47 -4.45 15.11
C SER A 70 24.34 -4.19 13.87
N SER A 71 23.82 -4.46 12.66
CA SER A 71 24.46 -4.22 11.36
C SER A 71 23.54 -3.41 10.46
N SER A 72 23.13 -2.25 10.94
CA SER A 72 22.06 -1.43 10.36
C SER A 72 22.25 -1.08 8.87
N GLU A 73 23.48 -0.83 8.41
CA GLU A 73 23.77 -0.51 7.01
C GLU A 73 23.18 -1.54 6.02
N LYS A 74 23.38 -2.84 6.31
CA LYS A 74 22.86 -3.91 5.44
C LYS A 74 21.33 -3.99 5.43
N TYR A 75 20.71 -3.69 6.55
CA TYR A 75 19.25 -3.62 6.63
C TYR A 75 18.72 -2.40 5.86
N VAL A 76 19.38 -1.26 5.99
CA VAL A 76 19.06 -0.05 5.22
C VAL A 76 19.18 -0.31 3.71
N ASP A 77 20.25 -0.97 3.25
CA ASP A 77 20.42 -1.33 1.83
C ASP A 77 19.24 -2.16 1.30
N ILE A 78 18.81 -3.18 2.07
CA ILE A 78 17.66 -4.01 1.71
C ILE A 78 16.39 -3.16 1.63
N VAL A 79 16.15 -2.30 2.61
CA VAL A 79 14.93 -1.46 2.68
C VAL A 79 14.92 -0.40 1.57
N VAL A 80 16.06 0.23 1.32
CA VAL A 80 16.22 1.19 0.20
C VAL A 80 15.95 0.51 -1.14
N GLU A 81 16.43 -0.72 -1.32
CA GLU A 81 16.18 -1.46 -2.56
C GLU A 81 14.71 -1.86 -2.68
N LEU A 82 14.11 -2.40 -1.63
CA LEU A 82 12.68 -2.72 -1.60
C LEU A 82 11.79 -1.49 -1.85
N GLY A 83 12.20 -0.32 -1.37
CA GLY A 83 11.48 0.94 -1.60
C GLY A 83 11.40 1.38 -3.07
N LYS A 84 12.28 0.85 -3.95
CA LYS A 84 12.23 1.11 -5.40
C LYS A 84 11.22 0.18 -6.13
N HIS A 85 10.76 -0.88 -5.47
CA HIS A 85 9.96 -1.95 -6.07
C HIS A 85 8.56 -2.02 -5.47
N LYS A 86 7.61 -1.31 -6.10
CA LYS A 86 6.19 -1.22 -5.66
C LYS A 86 5.59 -2.58 -5.25
N TYR A 87 5.94 -3.63 -5.98
CA TYR A 87 5.31 -4.95 -5.81
C TYR A 87 6.24 -5.97 -5.16
N GLY A 88 7.22 -5.47 -4.41
CA GLY A 88 8.18 -6.30 -3.72
C GLY A 88 9.14 -7.04 -4.65
N MET A 89 10.08 -7.73 -4.03
CA MET A 89 11.13 -8.51 -4.67
C MET A 89 11.19 -9.91 -4.10
N THR A 90 11.60 -10.86 -4.92
CA THR A 90 11.96 -12.20 -4.44
C THR A 90 13.27 -12.13 -3.66
N ARG A 91 13.51 -13.13 -2.81
CA ARG A 91 14.78 -13.23 -2.08
C ARG A 91 16.01 -13.21 -2.98
N LYS A 92 15.92 -13.82 -4.17
CA LYS A 92 16.99 -13.82 -5.15
C LYS A 92 17.23 -12.42 -5.71
N GLU A 93 16.17 -11.73 -6.14
CA GLU A 93 16.27 -10.34 -6.63
C GLU A 93 16.87 -9.41 -5.57
N ILE A 94 16.50 -9.58 -4.29
CA ILE A 94 17.11 -8.79 -3.20
C ILE A 94 18.60 -9.12 -3.08
N ALA A 95 18.98 -10.40 -3.04
CA ALA A 95 20.37 -10.81 -2.93
C ALA A 95 21.25 -10.23 -4.06
N ASP A 96 20.74 -10.28 -5.28
CA ASP A 96 21.42 -9.74 -6.46
C ASP A 96 21.56 -8.21 -6.37
N ALA A 97 20.51 -7.50 -5.94
CA ALA A 97 20.48 -6.04 -5.86
C ALA A 97 21.38 -5.47 -4.75
N VAL A 98 21.46 -6.13 -3.59
CA VAL A 98 22.31 -5.69 -2.47
C VAL A 98 23.69 -6.39 -2.47
N HIS A 99 24.05 -7.05 -3.58
CA HIS A 99 25.33 -7.71 -3.78
C HIS A 99 25.75 -8.67 -2.66
N THR A 100 24.80 -9.46 -2.17
CA THR A 100 25.02 -10.43 -1.11
C THR A 100 24.68 -11.85 -1.56
N THR A 101 25.16 -12.85 -0.79
CA THR A 101 24.77 -14.23 -1.07
C THR A 101 23.36 -14.50 -0.54
N SER A 102 22.56 -15.26 -1.30
CA SER A 102 21.23 -15.71 -0.88
C SER A 102 21.30 -16.81 0.21
N GLY A 103 22.21 -16.64 1.18
CA GLY A 103 22.49 -17.59 2.27
C GLY A 103 21.70 -17.29 3.56
N GLY A 104 22.06 -17.98 4.65
CA GLY A 104 21.40 -17.85 5.96
C GLY A 104 21.39 -16.42 6.50
N GLY A 105 22.46 -15.63 6.29
CA GLY A 105 22.54 -14.25 6.75
C GLY A 105 21.44 -13.37 6.18
N LEU A 106 21.18 -13.44 4.86
CA LEU A 106 20.08 -12.71 4.25
C LEU A 106 18.71 -13.17 4.78
N SER A 107 18.52 -14.48 5.00
CA SER A 107 17.27 -14.97 5.61
C SER A 107 17.02 -14.36 6.98
N THR A 108 18.04 -14.38 7.85
CA THR A 108 17.93 -13.77 9.19
C THR A 108 17.60 -12.28 9.11
N MET A 109 18.22 -11.52 8.19
CA MET A 109 17.90 -10.10 8.01
C MET A 109 16.46 -9.89 7.55
N LEU A 110 15.97 -10.67 6.60
CA LEU A 110 14.59 -10.58 6.11
C LEU A 110 13.58 -10.98 7.19
N ASP A 111 13.88 -12.02 7.97
CA ASP A 111 13.04 -12.46 9.10
C ASP A 111 12.97 -11.36 10.18
N ASN A 112 14.08 -10.72 10.52
CA ASN A 112 14.11 -9.62 11.49
C ASN A 112 13.30 -8.40 11.00
N LEU A 113 13.47 -8.00 9.75
CA LEU A 113 12.68 -6.91 9.14
C LEU A 113 11.18 -7.23 9.14
N GLN A 114 10.82 -8.49 8.91
CA GLN A 114 9.42 -8.93 8.94
C GLN A 114 8.87 -8.93 10.36
N GLN A 115 9.63 -9.43 11.34
CA GLN A 115 9.22 -9.43 12.75
C GLN A 115 9.07 -8.02 13.32
N SER A 116 9.89 -7.08 12.83
CA SER A 116 9.78 -5.65 13.18
C SER A 116 8.64 -4.92 12.44
N GLY A 117 7.90 -5.59 11.56
CA GLY A 117 6.80 -5.00 10.81
C GLY A 117 7.23 -4.04 9.68
N ILE A 118 8.54 -3.97 9.38
CA ILE A 118 9.08 -3.08 8.34
C ILE A 118 8.75 -3.62 6.94
N ILE A 119 8.84 -4.94 6.77
CA ILE A 119 8.46 -5.61 5.53
C ILE A 119 7.39 -6.66 5.79
N THR A 120 6.67 -7.04 4.75
CA THR A 120 5.79 -8.20 4.74
C THR A 120 6.17 -9.16 3.64
N THR A 121 5.69 -10.41 3.75
CA THR A 121 5.79 -11.40 2.68
C THR A 121 4.42 -11.79 2.20
N TYR A 122 4.27 -11.93 0.89
CA TYR A 122 3.05 -12.47 0.32
C TYR A 122 3.34 -13.31 -0.93
N PRO A 123 2.45 -14.26 -1.26
CA PRO A 123 2.55 -14.98 -2.51
C PRO A 123 2.14 -14.08 -3.68
N ARG A 124 3.02 -13.92 -4.65
CA ARG A 124 2.66 -13.40 -5.96
C ARG A 124 2.22 -14.58 -6.82
N LEU A 125 0.95 -14.57 -7.20
CA LEU A 125 0.38 -15.57 -8.09
C LEU A 125 0.32 -15.00 -9.51
N GLY A 126 0.82 -15.77 -10.43
CA GLY A 126 0.86 -15.46 -11.85
C GLY A 126 1.71 -16.52 -12.55
N GLY A 127 1.22 -17.05 -13.68
CA GLY A 127 1.85 -18.17 -14.36
C GLY A 127 1.74 -19.48 -13.57
N LYS A 128 2.72 -20.39 -13.76
CA LYS A 128 2.65 -21.78 -13.26
C LYS A 128 3.16 -21.96 -11.81
N ARG A 129 3.72 -20.95 -11.17
CA ARG A 129 4.37 -21.09 -9.84
C ARG A 129 4.00 -19.95 -8.90
N LYS A 130 3.73 -20.32 -7.64
CA LYS A 130 3.64 -19.41 -6.52
C LYS A 130 5.06 -18.94 -6.16
N VAL A 131 5.30 -17.64 -6.17
CA VAL A 131 6.58 -17.03 -5.79
C VAL A 131 6.36 -16.13 -4.58
N MET A 132 7.15 -16.33 -3.52
CA MET A 132 7.11 -15.44 -2.35
C MET A 132 7.92 -14.18 -2.65
N VAL A 133 7.32 -13.04 -2.36
CA VAL A 133 7.94 -11.71 -2.47
C VAL A 133 7.95 -11.01 -1.13
N TYR A 134 8.96 -10.18 -0.92
CA TYR A 134 9.14 -9.30 0.23
C TYR A 134 8.80 -7.88 -0.22
N GLN A 135 7.97 -7.19 0.54
CA GLN A 135 7.54 -5.83 0.24
C GLN A 135 7.74 -4.93 1.45
N LEU A 136 8.29 -3.74 1.23
CA LEU A 136 8.35 -2.68 2.23
C LEU A 136 6.93 -2.18 2.53
N VAL A 137 6.54 -2.18 3.81
CA VAL A 137 5.20 -1.78 4.27
C VAL A 137 5.22 -0.76 5.40
N ASP A 138 6.39 -0.42 5.92
CA ASP A 138 6.53 0.65 6.88
C ASP A 138 6.32 2.01 6.22
N PHE A 139 5.28 2.73 6.67
CA PHE A 139 4.85 3.98 6.05
C PHE A 139 5.86 5.11 6.20
N PHE A 140 6.51 5.21 7.37
CA PHE A 140 7.55 6.21 7.59
C PHE A 140 8.72 6.00 6.61
N SER A 141 9.20 4.77 6.48
CA SER A 141 10.27 4.43 5.52
C SER A 141 9.85 4.69 4.08
N LEU A 142 8.62 4.33 3.69
CA LEU A 142 8.09 4.60 2.35
C LEU A 142 8.02 6.10 2.05
N PHE A 143 7.58 6.91 3.02
CA PHE A 143 7.55 8.37 2.89
C PHE A 143 8.96 8.93 2.78
N TYR A 144 9.85 8.54 3.70
CA TYR A 144 11.24 8.99 3.74
C TYR A 144 11.98 8.69 2.43
N LEU A 145 11.92 7.45 1.96
CA LEU A 145 12.59 7.01 0.73
C LEU A 145 12.05 7.72 -0.52
N ASN A 146 10.76 8.05 -0.53
CA ASN A 146 10.14 8.71 -1.67
C ASN A 146 10.48 10.20 -1.73
N TYR A 147 10.56 10.91 -0.60
CA TYR A 147 10.64 12.37 -0.56
C TYR A 147 11.93 12.93 0.00
N MET A 148 12.63 12.20 0.84
CA MET A 148 13.76 12.72 1.60
C MET A 148 15.11 12.10 1.22
N HIS A 149 15.14 10.80 0.93
CA HIS A 149 16.38 10.05 0.70
C HIS A 149 17.16 10.53 -0.54
N LYS A 150 16.47 10.93 -1.61
CA LYS A 150 17.08 11.31 -2.91
C LYS A 150 17.25 12.82 -3.10
N HIS A 151 16.62 13.62 -2.27
CA HIS A 151 16.59 15.06 -2.48
C HIS A 151 17.42 15.78 -1.42
N LYS A 152 18.46 16.44 -1.86
CA LYS A 152 19.04 17.55 -1.11
C LYS A 152 17.93 18.55 -0.89
N THR A 153 17.29 18.50 0.26
CA THR A 153 16.21 19.34 0.75
C THR A 153 15.29 19.90 -0.35
N PRO A 154 14.08 19.39 -0.55
CA PRO A 154 13.17 19.97 -1.52
C PRO A 154 13.03 21.45 -1.22
N THR A 155 13.27 22.30 -2.19
CA THR A 155 13.03 23.74 -2.09
C THR A 155 11.54 24.07 -2.11
N THR A 156 10.70 23.08 -2.49
CA THR A 156 9.24 23.17 -2.52
C THR A 156 8.65 22.37 -1.38
N GLY A 157 7.81 23.00 -0.56
CA GLY A 157 7.13 22.33 0.53
C GLY A 157 6.10 21.29 0.09
N TRP A 158 5.54 20.55 1.04
CA TRP A 158 4.57 19.48 0.84
C TRP A 158 3.36 19.91 -0.01
N GLY A 159 2.86 21.12 0.20
CA GLY A 159 1.71 21.64 -0.56
C GLY A 159 1.91 21.66 -2.07
N ALA A 160 3.16 21.84 -2.55
CA ALA A 160 3.49 21.75 -3.97
C ALA A 160 3.63 20.29 -4.44
N LEU A 161 4.11 19.40 -3.56
CA LEU A 161 4.29 17.98 -3.87
C LEU A 161 2.97 17.22 -3.97
N GLN A 162 1.94 17.58 -3.19
CA GLN A 162 0.63 16.92 -3.18
C GLN A 162 -0.10 16.89 -4.54
N ARG A 163 0.33 17.69 -5.51
CA ARG A 163 -0.25 17.71 -6.87
C ARG A 163 0.67 17.10 -7.91
N SER A 164 1.78 16.51 -7.49
CA SER A 164 2.76 15.93 -8.40
C SER A 164 2.41 14.48 -8.78
N PRO A 165 2.84 14.01 -9.95
CA PRO A 165 2.75 12.57 -10.30
C PRO A 165 3.41 11.66 -9.27
N GLN A 166 4.50 12.14 -8.63
CA GLN A 166 5.19 11.42 -7.56
C GLN A 166 4.27 11.20 -6.35
N PHE A 167 3.50 12.22 -5.96
CA PHE A 167 2.51 12.10 -4.88
C PHE A 167 1.46 11.03 -5.21
N PHE A 168 0.87 11.08 -6.39
CA PHE A 168 -0.17 10.11 -6.76
C PHE A 168 0.37 8.68 -6.83
N ALA A 169 1.60 8.50 -7.31
CA ALA A 169 2.24 7.19 -7.33
C ALA A 169 2.49 6.65 -5.90
N TRP A 170 3.03 7.49 -5.01
CA TRP A 170 3.26 7.15 -3.60
C TRP A 170 1.93 6.91 -2.87
N ALA A 171 0.97 7.80 -2.99
CA ALA A 171 -0.32 7.70 -2.30
C ALA A 171 -1.12 6.47 -2.77
N GLY A 172 -1.09 6.15 -4.07
CA GLY A 172 -1.70 4.93 -4.58
C GLY A 172 -1.09 3.67 -3.96
N LEU A 173 0.24 3.56 -3.97
CA LEU A 173 0.94 2.43 -3.36
C LEU A 173 0.67 2.31 -1.85
N THR A 174 0.81 3.41 -1.13
CA THR A 174 0.65 3.38 0.33
C THR A 174 -0.80 3.12 0.74
N PHE A 175 -1.78 3.55 -0.06
CA PHE A 175 -3.18 3.22 0.17
C PHE A 175 -3.49 1.73 -0.09
N GLU A 176 -2.90 1.11 -1.10
CA GLU A 176 -2.98 -0.35 -1.31
C GLU A 176 -2.42 -1.11 -0.08
N ILE A 177 -1.28 -0.66 0.46
CA ILE A 177 -0.67 -1.23 1.67
C ILE A 177 -1.59 -1.00 2.89
N LEU A 178 -2.14 0.20 3.05
CA LEU A 178 -3.07 0.55 4.12
C LEU A 178 -4.28 -0.38 4.13
N VAL A 179 -4.92 -0.58 2.99
CA VAL A 179 -6.06 -1.51 2.84
C VAL A 179 -5.65 -2.93 3.21
N SER A 180 -4.47 -3.38 2.76
CA SER A 180 -3.96 -4.73 3.06
C SER A 180 -3.68 -4.94 4.55
N GLN A 181 -3.19 -3.92 5.26
CA GLN A 181 -2.99 -3.98 6.72
C GLN A 181 -4.31 -3.92 7.50
N HIS A 182 -5.38 -3.38 6.90
CA HIS A 182 -6.71 -3.26 7.48
C HIS A 182 -7.71 -4.27 6.87
N ILE A 183 -7.21 -5.43 6.48
CA ILE A 183 -8.01 -6.46 5.79
C ILE A 183 -9.24 -6.90 6.56
N ARG A 184 -9.18 -6.97 7.89
CA ARG A 184 -10.33 -7.34 8.73
C ARG A 184 -11.47 -6.34 8.62
N GLN A 185 -11.16 -5.05 8.53
CA GLN A 185 -12.14 -3.98 8.33
C GLN A 185 -12.79 -4.11 6.95
N LEU A 186 -11.99 -4.41 5.92
CA LEU A 186 -12.50 -4.67 4.57
C LEU A 186 -13.43 -5.90 4.55
N GLN A 187 -13.03 -7.01 5.18
CA GLN A 187 -13.87 -8.20 5.31
C GLN A 187 -15.19 -7.90 5.99
N ASN A 188 -15.15 -7.15 7.10
CA ASN A 188 -16.36 -6.75 7.81
C ASN A 188 -17.28 -5.86 6.95
N ALA A 189 -16.72 -4.90 6.21
CA ALA A 189 -17.47 -4.03 5.31
C ALA A 189 -18.13 -4.82 4.17
N LEU A 190 -17.45 -5.83 3.65
CA LEU A 190 -17.96 -6.74 2.62
C LEU A 190 -18.85 -7.86 3.18
N ARG A 191 -18.96 -7.98 4.50
CA ARG A 191 -19.68 -9.07 5.20
C ARG A 191 -19.18 -10.47 4.81
N ILE A 192 -17.89 -10.58 4.56
CA ILE A 192 -17.23 -11.84 4.23
C ILE A 192 -16.90 -12.59 5.52
N GLY A 193 -17.24 -13.87 5.55
CA GLY A 193 -16.89 -14.77 6.65
C GLY A 193 -15.42 -15.21 6.62
N THR A 194 -15.18 -16.49 6.88
CA THR A 194 -13.81 -17.03 6.87
C THR A 194 -13.23 -17.04 5.45
N VAL A 195 -12.22 -16.24 5.22
CA VAL A 195 -11.48 -16.14 3.95
C VAL A 195 -10.56 -17.34 3.79
N THR A 196 -10.53 -17.94 2.61
CA THR A 196 -9.71 -19.11 2.28
C THR A 196 -8.41 -18.75 1.57
N GLY A 197 -8.39 -17.62 0.87
CA GLY A 197 -7.18 -17.13 0.21
C GLY A 197 -7.19 -15.60 0.05
N MET A 198 -6.00 -15.01 0.17
CA MET A 198 -5.79 -13.58 -0.12
C MET A 198 -4.44 -13.42 -0.80
N TYR A 199 -4.42 -12.72 -1.92
CA TYR A 199 -3.19 -12.50 -2.69
C TYR A 199 -3.34 -11.37 -3.71
N ASN A 200 -2.21 -10.83 -4.16
CA ASN A 200 -2.17 -10.00 -5.37
C ASN A 200 -2.07 -10.92 -6.58
N TRP A 201 -2.81 -10.62 -7.62
CA TRP A 201 -2.78 -11.42 -8.84
C TRP A 201 -2.16 -10.64 -10.00
N ARG A 202 -1.42 -11.35 -10.83
CA ARG A 202 -0.87 -10.86 -12.10
C ARG A 202 -1.03 -11.88 -13.18
N GLY A 203 -1.45 -11.42 -14.33
CA GLY A 203 -1.63 -12.23 -15.54
C GLY A 203 -1.43 -11.39 -16.79
N MET A 204 -1.87 -11.93 -17.90
CA MET A 204 -1.88 -11.28 -19.20
C MET A 204 -3.32 -11.18 -19.67
N THR A 205 -3.69 -10.09 -20.35
CA THR A 205 -4.94 -9.97 -21.10
C THR A 205 -4.84 -10.74 -22.40
N ASP A 206 -5.95 -10.90 -23.09
CA ASP A 206 -6.01 -11.59 -24.41
C ASP A 206 -5.14 -10.89 -25.46
N ASP A 207 -5.01 -9.57 -25.37
CA ASP A 207 -4.15 -8.76 -26.24
C ASP A 207 -2.66 -8.86 -25.87
N GLY A 208 -2.29 -9.63 -24.85
CA GLY A 208 -0.91 -9.83 -24.40
C GLY A 208 -0.39 -8.73 -23.45
N ASP A 209 -1.23 -7.80 -23.03
CA ASP A 209 -0.87 -6.78 -22.06
C ASP A 209 -0.87 -7.33 -20.63
N GLY A 210 0.03 -6.81 -19.81
CA GLY A 210 0.12 -7.19 -18.40
C GLY A 210 -1.13 -6.74 -17.64
N SER A 211 -1.79 -7.67 -16.94
CA SER A 211 -2.96 -7.42 -16.10
C SER A 211 -2.63 -7.64 -14.63
N GLN A 212 -3.19 -6.81 -13.76
CA GLN A 212 -2.98 -6.91 -12.31
C GLN A 212 -4.27 -6.59 -11.55
N ILE A 213 -4.51 -7.36 -10.50
CA ILE A 213 -5.55 -7.12 -9.49
C ILE A 213 -4.85 -6.81 -8.17
N ASP A 214 -5.22 -5.70 -7.55
CA ASP A 214 -4.56 -5.20 -6.35
C ASP A 214 -4.73 -6.15 -5.16
N LEU A 215 -5.93 -6.75 -5.02
CA LEU A 215 -6.21 -7.77 -4.01
C LEU A 215 -7.31 -8.72 -4.50
N VAL A 216 -7.04 -10.02 -4.44
CA VAL A 216 -8.04 -11.08 -4.60
C VAL A 216 -8.36 -11.65 -3.22
N ILE A 217 -9.65 -11.78 -2.90
CA ILE A 217 -10.13 -12.44 -1.69
C ILE A 217 -10.99 -13.63 -2.12
N GLU A 218 -10.56 -14.85 -1.78
CA GLU A 218 -11.30 -16.07 -2.06
C GLU A 218 -12.15 -16.47 -0.86
N TRP A 219 -13.44 -16.67 -1.10
CA TRP A 219 -14.36 -17.17 -0.09
C TRP A 219 -15.04 -18.46 -0.57
N HIS A 220 -14.40 -19.59 -0.33
CA HIS A 220 -14.87 -20.89 -0.78
C HIS A 220 -16.24 -21.27 -0.19
N GLY A 221 -16.58 -20.80 1.01
CA GLY A 221 -17.87 -21.05 1.63
C GLY A 221 -19.06 -20.56 0.81
N GLU A 222 -18.91 -19.42 0.11
CA GLU A 222 -19.91 -18.84 -0.79
C GLU A 222 -19.53 -19.02 -2.27
N ARG A 223 -18.46 -19.75 -2.57
CA ARG A 223 -17.94 -19.93 -3.94
C ARG A 223 -17.80 -18.62 -4.69
N THR A 224 -17.13 -17.64 -4.04
CA THR A 224 -17.02 -16.28 -4.57
C THR A 224 -15.58 -15.78 -4.46
N ASP A 225 -15.10 -15.19 -5.57
CA ASP A 225 -13.82 -14.49 -5.65
C ASP A 225 -14.12 -12.98 -5.74
N TYR A 226 -13.64 -12.22 -4.77
CA TYR A 226 -13.74 -10.77 -4.75
C TYR A 226 -12.48 -10.18 -5.35
N LEU A 227 -12.61 -9.49 -6.48
CA LEU A 227 -11.52 -8.78 -7.14
C LEU A 227 -11.56 -7.32 -6.72
N CYS A 228 -10.63 -6.93 -5.84
CA CYS A 228 -10.58 -5.59 -5.30
C CYS A 228 -9.64 -4.72 -6.13
N GLU A 229 -10.17 -3.62 -6.64
CA GLU A 229 -9.42 -2.52 -7.24
C GLU A 229 -9.37 -1.39 -6.22
N ILE A 230 -8.17 -0.94 -5.85
CA ILE A 230 -7.93 -0.01 -4.75
C ILE A 230 -7.49 1.34 -5.33
N LYS A 231 -8.22 2.43 -5.03
CA LYS A 231 -7.94 3.76 -5.57
C LYS A 231 -7.92 4.84 -4.50
N PHE A 232 -6.75 5.45 -4.35
CA PHE A 232 -6.61 6.69 -3.61
C PHE A 232 -7.00 7.88 -4.49
N SER A 233 -7.94 8.67 -4.05
CA SER A 233 -8.38 9.87 -4.77
C SER A 233 -8.84 10.96 -3.79
N GLU A 234 -8.60 12.23 -4.13
CA GLU A 234 -9.05 13.39 -3.35
C GLU A 234 -10.54 13.65 -3.53
N ASN A 235 -11.11 13.16 -4.62
CA ASN A 235 -12.51 13.34 -4.98
C ASN A 235 -13.17 12.00 -5.24
N VAL A 236 -14.50 12.00 -5.33
CA VAL A 236 -15.29 10.84 -5.73
C VAL A 236 -14.76 10.31 -7.06
N PHE A 237 -14.36 9.02 -7.08
CA PHE A 237 -13.69 8.40 -8.21
C PHE A 237 -14.66 8.17 -9.37
N ALA A 238 -14.37 8.73 -10.53
CA ALA A 238 -15.21 8.59 -11.72
C ALA A 238 -14.65 7.52 -12.65
N ILE A 239 -15.43 6.48 -12.93
CA ILE A 239 -15.13 5.46 -13.94
C ILE A 239 -15.54 6.03 -15.30
N ASN A 240 -14.58 6.14 -16.24
CA ASN A 240 -14.85 6.44 -17.64
C ASN A 240 -14.94 5.15 -18.48
N ALA A 241 -15.17 5.28 -19.79
CA ALA A 241 -15.32 4.15 -20.69
C ALA A 241 -14.07 3.27 -20.75
N ASP A 242 -12.89 3.88 -20.90
CA ASP A 242 -11.61 3.17 -21.01
C ASP A 242 -11.28 2.43 -19.71
N TYR A 243 -11.49 3.07 -18.57
CA TYR A 243 -11.25 2.45 -17.28
C TYR A 243 -12.23 1.30 -16.99
N LYS A 244 -13.50 1.45 -17.40
CA LYS A 244 -14.46 0.34 -17.36
C LYS A 244 -13.97 -0.83 -18.19
N GLN A 245 -13.50 -0.59 -19.42
CA GLN A 245 -12.98 -1.66 -20.28
C GLN A 245 -11.78 -2.35 -19.61
N ALA A 246 -10.82 -1.60 -19.10
CA ALA A 246 -9.67 -2.14 -18.37
C ALA A 246 -10.09 -3.03 -17.17
N LEU A 247 -11.14 -2.64 -16.43
CA LEU A 247 -11.67 -3.47 -15.34
C LEU A 247 -12.28 -4.79 -15.85
N LEU A 248 -13.01 -4.75 -16.97
CA LEU A 248 -13.58 -5.94 -17.59
C LEU A 248 -12.50 -6.88 -18.14
N ASP A 249 -11.44 -6.34 -18.73
CA ASP A 249 -10.29 -7.10 -19.23
C ASP A 249 -9.54 -7.80 -18.08
N LYS A 250 -9.38 -7.14 -16.94
CA LYS A 250 -8.84 -7.74 -15.71
C LYS A 250 -9.69 -8.93 -15.24
N ILE A 251 -11.01 -8.76 -15.22
CA ILE A 251 -11.94 -9.84 -14.83
C ILE A 251 -11.84 -11.01 -15.79
N SER A 252 -11.79 -10.76 -17.11
CA SER A 252 -11.62 -11.81 -18.13
C SER A 252 -10.30 -12.55 -17.95
N ALA A 253 -9.20 -11.84 -17.85
CA ALA A 253 -7.88 -12.42 -17.66
C ALA A 253 -7.78 -13.27 -16.38
N PHE A 254 -8.40 -12.81 -15.27
CA PHE A 254 -8.48 -13.61 -14.04
C PHE A 254 -9.33 -14.85 -14.22
N ARG A 255 -10.48 -14.74 -14.85
CA ARG A 255 -11.41 -15.88 -15.10
C ARG A 255 -10.75 -16.99 -15.90
N GLU A 256 -9.86 -16.67 -16.80
CA GLU A 256 -9.13 -17.63 -17.64
C GLU A 256 -7.85 -18.15 -16.97
N SER A 257 -7.44 -17.53 -15.87
CA SER A 257 -6.25 -17.93 -15.13
C SER A 257 -6.45 -19.27 -14.41
N ALA A 258 -5.32 -19.94 -14.13
CA ALA A 258 -5.30 -21.17 -13.32
C ALA A 258 -5.65 -20.93 -11.84
N GLN A 259 -5.70 -19.69 -11.38
CA GLN A 259 -6.04 -19.32 -10.02
C GLN A 259 -7.55 -19.27 -9.80
N HIS A 260 -8.33 -18.94 -10.83
CA HIS A 260 -9.79 -18.90 -10.72
C HIS A 260 -10.37 -20.30 -10.64
N ILE A 261 -11.22 -20.53 -9.66
CA ILE A 261 -12.00 -21.77 -9.54
C ILE A 261 -13.29 -21.61 -10.38
N LYS A 262 -13.41 -22.40 -11.44
CA LYS A 262 -14.52 -22.27 -12.43
C LYS A 262 -15.93 -22.28 -11.84
N SER A 263 -16.11 -22.86 -10.65
CA SER A 263 -17.40 -22.88 -9.95
C SER A 263 -17.66 -21.64 -9.08
N HIS A 264 -16.69 -20.71 -9.00
CA HIS A 264 -16.82 -19.49 -8.22
C HIS A 264 -17.42 -18.36 -9.07
N SER A 265 -18.24 -17.55 -8.44
CA SER A 265 -18.65 -16.24 -8.95
C SER A 265 -17.54 -15.23 -8.75
N ILE A 266 -17.43 -14.26 -9.66
CA ILE A 266 -16.49 -13.15 -9.55
C ILE A 266 -17.27 -11.88 -9.24
N LEU A 267 -16.88 -11.16 -8.19
CA LEU A 267 -17.42 -9.85 -7.82
C LEU A 267 -16.31 -8.79 -7.87
N LEU A 268 -16.52 -7.75 -8.66
CA LEU A 268 -15.64 -6.59 -8.70
C LEU A 268 -15.95 -5.65 -7.53
N VAL A 269 -14.95 -5.37 -6.72
CA VAL A 269 -15.02 -4.48 -5.56
C VAL A 269 -14.16 -3.25 -5.81
N MET A 270 -14.74 -2.06 -5.70
CA MET A 270 -13.96 -0.81 -5.66
C MET A 270 -13.72 -0.41 -4.20
N VAL A 271 -12.45 -0.27 -3.83
CA VAL A 271 -12.04 0.25 -2.51
C VAL A 271 -11.43 1.64 -2.72
N THR A 272 -12.10 2.67 -2.22
CA THR A 272 -11.72 4.05 -2.52
C THR A 272 -11.69 4.93 -1.29
N THR A 273 -11.01 6.07 -1.34
CA THR A 273 -11.00 7.06 -0.26
C THR A 273 -12.30 7.87 -0.20
N MET A 274 -12.92 8.19 -1.35
CA MET A 274 -14.04 9.16 -1.44
C MET A 274 -15.28 8.58 -2.13
N GLY A 275 -15.34 7.27 -2.37
CA GLY A 275 -16.45 6.63 -3.07
C GLY A 275 -16.35 6.68 -4.59
N VAL A 276 -17.28 5.99 -5.27
CA VAL A 276 -17.37 5.89 -6.72
C VAL A 276 -18.55 6.71 -7.24
N LYS A 277 -18.28 7.57 -8.24
CA LYS A 277 -19.32 8.37 -8.88
C LYS A 277 -20.27 7.48 -9.68
N ARG A 278 -21.56 7.53 -9.38
CA ARG A 278 -22.60 6.86 -10.16
C ARG A 278 -22.73 7.49 -11.55
N ASN A 279 -22.46 6.70 -12.59
CA ASN A 279 -22.58 7.09 -14.00
C ASN A 279 -22.86 5.86 -14.87
N VAL A 280 -22.95 6.05 -16.18
CA VAL A 280 -23.24 4.95 -17.14
C VAL A 280 -22.15 3.88 -17.21
N HIS A 281 -20.97 4.12 -16.67
CA HIS A 281 -19.83 3.21 -16.68
C HIS A 281 -19.64 2.48 -15.33
N SER A 282 -20.18 3.01 -14.22
CA SER A 282 -19.99 2.45 -12.89
C SER A 282 -20.77 1.16 -12.63
N GLY A 283 -21.66 0.75 -13.53
CA GLY A 283 -22.47 -0.47 -13.38
C GLY A 283 -21.68 -1.79 -13.44
N CYS A 284 -20.39 -1.76 -13.82
CA CYS A 284 -19.51 -2.93 -13.74
C CYS A 284 -19.05 -3.25 -12.30
N VAL A 285 -19.17 -2.30 -11.36
CA VAL A 285 -18.80 -2.48 -9.95
C VAL A 285 -19.94 -3.17 -9.21
N ASN A 286 -19.63 -4.30 -8.58
CA ASN A 286 -20.60 -5.05 -7.80
C ASN A 286 -20.73 -4.52 -6.37
N LEU A 287 -19.60 -4.20 -5.74
CA LEU A 287 -19.52 -3.73 -4.37
C LEU A 287 -18.57 -2.54 -4.26
N GLU A 288 -18.84 -1.68 -3.29
CA GLU A 288 -18.05 -0.50 -3.00
C GLU A 288 -17.75 -0.42 -1.51
N VAL A 289 -16.49 -0.16 -1.18
CA VAL A 289 -16.04 0.14 0.18
C VAL A 289 -15.33 1.48 0.17
N THR A 290 -15.77 2.39 1.02
CA THR A 290 -15.20 3.72 1.17
C THR A 290 -14.53 3.84 2.54
N LEU A 291 -13.44 4.58 2.60
CA LEU A 291 -12.66 4.84 3.83
C LEU A 291 -13.51 5.42 4.96
#